data_05e72abd74b0afee201b8b774b8f56ef
#
_entry.id   05e72abd74b0afee201b8b774b8f56ef
#
_cell.length_a   1.000
_cell.length_b   1.000
_cell.length_c   1.000
_cell.angle_alpha   90.00
_cell.angle_beta   90.00
_cell.angle_gamma   90.00
#
_symmetry.space_group_name_H-M   'P 1'
#
loop_
_entity.id
_entity.type
_entity.pdbx_description
1 polymer ?
#
loop_
_entity_poly.entity_id
_entity_poly.type
_entity_poly.pdbx_seq_one_letter_code
_entity_poly.pdbx_strand_id
1 'polypeptide(L)'
;RSPSRGLGDVYKRQNKYNTNLPKPNLDEVKREIYALTDSIDNGLILSCHDISDGGLGIAVSEMSFENNIGCKINIDQNLKFYEILFSETGGFVMEIDNNNLENTLNVFSKYDIELYTIGKTGGDSIVINNFLDVKIEKAKDAWENGLNSKL
;
A
#
# COMPACT_ATOMS: atom_id res chain seq x y z
N ARG A 1 -20.31 -3.15 -15.09
CA ARG A 1 -19.43 -3.74 -14.09
C ARG A 1 -19.32 -2.79 -12.91
N SER A 2 -19.86 -3.16 -11.78
CA SER A 2 -19.62 -2.39 -10.57
C SER A 2 -18.14 -2.57 -10.18
N PRO A 3 -17.35 -1.50 -10.04
CA PRO A 3 -15.96 -1.67 -9.64
C PRO A 3 -15.91 -2.37 -8.28
N SER A 4 -15.02 -3.34 -8.16
CA SER A 4 -14.65 -3.94 -6.88
C SER A 4 -14.21 -2.83 -5.94
N ARG A 5 -14.63 -2.88 -4.69
CA ARG A 5 -14.33 -1.83 -3.72
C ARG A 5 -14.07 -2.42 -2.34
N GLY A 6 -13.14 -3.34 -2.29
CA GLY A 6 -12.55 -3.86 -1.08
C GLY A 6 -13.55 -4.31 -0.03
N LEU A 7 -13.48 -3.75 1.15
CA LEU A 7 -14.38 -4.08 2.25
C LEU A 7 -15.87 -3.91 1.89
N GLY A 8 -16.21 -2.98 1.02
CA GLY A 8 -17.58 -2.80 0.53
C GLY A 8 -18.12 -4.03 -0.18
N ASP A 9 -17.32 -4.71 -0.98
CA ASP A 9 -17.72 -5.94 -1.69
C ASP A 9 -17.89 -7.13 -0.73
N VAL A 10 -17.02 -7.25 0.28
CA VAL A 10 -17.14 -8.28 1.31
C VAL A 10 -18.45 -8.13 2.09
N TYR A 11 -18.77 -6.92 2.53
CA TYR A 11 -20.03 -6.63 3.22
C TYR A 11 -21.24 -6.83 2.33
N LYS A 12 -21.17 -6.46 1.05
CA LYS A 12 -22.23 -6.66 0.09
C LYS A 12 -22.54 -8.14 -0.11
N ARG A 13 -21.52 -9.00 -0.26
CA ARG A 13 -21.68 -10.45 -0.38
C ARG A 13 -22.27 -11.10 0.87
N GLN A 14 -22.04 -10.49 2.05
CA GLN A 14 -22.58 -10.95 3.30
C GLN A 14 -23.94 -10.30 3.66
N ASN A 15 -24.54 -9.54 2.74
CA ASN A 15 -25.75 -8.71 2.99
C ASN A 15 -25.60 -7.76 4.19
N LYS A 16 -24.35 -7.35 4.48
CA LYS A 16 -24.04 -6.39 5.54
C LYS A 16 -23.45 -5.14 4.88
N TYR A 17 -24.10 -4.03 5.04
CA TYR A 17 -23.63 -2.74 4.53
C TYR A 17 -23.05 -1.92 5.69
N ASN A 18 -21.81 -1.50 5.55
CA ASN A 18 -21.26 -0.47 6.42
C ASN A 18 -21.59 0.89 5.80
N THR A 19 -22.28 1.74 6.54
CA THR A 19 -22.68 3.08 6.08
C THR A 19 -21.57 4.13 6.29
N ASN A 20 -20.52 3.79 7.02
CA ASN A 20 -19.42 4.70 7.35
C ASN A 20 -18.23 4.46 6.41
N LEU A 21 -18.41 4.73 5.12
CA LEU A 21 -17.27 4.78 4.20
C LEU A 21 -16.47 6.07 4.47
N PRO A 22 -15.15 5.98 4.59
CA PRO A 22 -14.31 7.18 4.69
C PRO A 22 -14.55 8.06 3.47
N LYS A 23 -14.70 9.36 3.70
CA LYS A 23 -14.81 10.33 2.62
C LYS A 23 -13.43 10.90 2.37
N PRO A 24 -12.90 10.84 1.13
CA PRO A 24 -11.61 11.42 0.81
C PRO A 24 -11.66 12.94 1.01
N ASN A 25 -10.62 13.47 1.63
CA ASN A 25 -10.37 14.90 1.65
C ASN A 25 -9.63 15.28 0.36
N LEU A 26 -10.34 15.83 -0.61
CA LEU A 26 -9.77 16.13 -1.92
C LEU A 26 -8.61 17.13 -1.89
N ASP A 27 -8.62 18.07 -0.94
CA ASP A 27 -7.51 19.01 -0.78
C ASP A 27 -6.26 18.33 -0.21
N GLU A 28 -6.42 17.37 0.66
CA GLU A 28 -5.34 16.53 1.18
C GLU A 28 -4.76 15.64 0.09
N VAL A 29 -5.60 14.90 -0.63
CA VAL A 29 -5.18 14.07 -1.78
C VAL A 29 -4.41 14.89 -2.82
N LYS A 30 -4.84 16.12 -3.10
CA LYS A 30 -4.14 17.01 -4.01
C LYS A 30 -2.74 17.37 -3.49
N ARG A 31 -2.61 17.66 -2.20
CA ARG A 31 -1.31 17.96 -1.57
C ARG A 31 -0.40 16.73 -1.54
N GLU A 32 -0.95 15.53 -1.27
CA GLU A 32 -0.20 14.27 -1.36
C GLU A 32 0.39 14.06 -2.75
N ILE A 33 -0.42 14.24 -3.80
CA ILE A 33 0.03 14.10 -5.18
C ILE A 33 1.14 15.11 -5.51
N TYR A 34 1.02 16.36 -5.07
CA TYR A 34 2.07 17.35 -5.31
C TYR A 34 3.36 17.05 -4.54
N ALA A 35 3.26 16.61 -3.29
CA ALA A 35 4.42 16.20 -2.50
C ALA A 35 5.13 15.00 -3.14
N LEU A 36 4.35 14.02 -3.61
CA LEU A 36 4.87 12.83 -4.28
C LEU A 36 5.58 13.20 -5.60
N THR A 37 4.92 13.96 -6.48
CA THR A 37 5.49 14.37 -7.77
C THR A 37 6.75 15.22 -7.60
N ASP A 38 6.74 16.18 -6.65
CA ASP A 38 7.93 16.97 -6.32
C ASP A 38 9.10 16.08 -5.82
N SER A 39 8.80 15.07 -5.02
CA SER A 39 9.81 14.12 -4.55
C SER A 39 10.35 13.23 -5.68
N ILE A 40 9.52 12.81 -6.62
CA ILE A 40 9.94 12.05 -7.80
C ILE A 40 10.82 12.91 -8.70
N ASP A 41 10.41 14.15 -8.99
CA ASP A 41 11.15 15.08 -9.85
C ASP A 41 12.54 15.43 -9.27
N ASN A 42 12.67 15.40 -7.94
CA ASN A 42 13.95 15.59 -7.24
C ASN A 42 14.76 14.28 -7.08
N GLY A 43 14.30 13.15 -7.63
CA GLY A 43 15.03 11.88 -7.57
C GLY A 43 15.12 11.28 -6.15
N LEU A 44 14.18 11.58 -5.28
CA LEU A 44 14.18 11.13 -3.89
C LEU A 44 13.52 9.76 -3.71
N ILE A 45 12.67 9.35 -4.65
CA ILE A 45 11.86 8.12 -4.58
C ILE A 45 12.49 7.05 -5.48
N LEU A 46 12.66 5.83 -4.96
CA LEU A 46 13.16 4.67 -5.72
C LEU A 46 12.02 3.96 -6.45
N SER A 47 10.93 3.72 -5.76
CA SER A 47 9.71 3.14 -6.32
C SER A 47 8.48 3.62 -5.55
N CYS A 48 7.32 3.57 -6.18
CA CYS A 48 6.07 4.03 -5.60
C CYS A 48 4.89 3.25 -6.18
N HIS A 49 3.88 3.01 -5.35
CA HIS A 49 2.61 2.41 -5.74
C HIS A 49 1.45 3.11 -5.03
N ASP A 50 0.32 3.27 -5.70
CA ASP A 50 -0.90 3.73 -5.07
C ASP A 50 -1.57 2.60 -4.25
N ILE A 51 -2.23 2.98 -3.18
CA ILE A 51 -3.03 2.06 -2.37
C ILE A 51 -4.45 2.09 -2.93
N SER A 52 -4.72 1.19 -3.87
CA SER A 52 -6.00 1.09 -4.57
C SER A 52 -6.66 -0.28 -4.38
N ASP A 53 -7.00 -0.99 -5.46
CA ASP A 53 -7.66 -2.29 -5.40
C ASP A 53 -6.81 -3.31 -4.62
N GLY A 54 -7.38 -3.87 -3.55
CA GLY A 54 -6.72 -4.84 -2.67
C GLY A 54 -5.89 -4.22 -1.53
N GLY A 55 -5.82 -2.88 -1.46
CA GLY A 55 -5.21 -2.14 -0.37
C GLY A 55 -3.70 -2.26 -0.28
N LEU A 56 -3.15 -1.92 0.88
CA LEU A 56 -1.71 -1.92 1.14
C LEU A 56 -1.05 -3.29 0.91
N GLY A 57 -1.74 -4.38 1.25
CA GLY A 57 -1.19 -5.73 1.11
C GLY A 57 -0.89 -6.08 -0.35
N ILE A 58 -1.76 -5.69 -1.28
CA ILE A 58 -1.55 -5.90 -2.71
C ILE A 58 -0.52 -4.92 -3.26
N ALA A 59 -0.61 -3.63 -2.94
CA ALA A 59 0.35 -2.62 -3.40
C ALA A 59 1.80 -3.01 -3.07
N VAL A 60 2.08 -3.43 -1.83
CA VAL A 60 3.41 -3.88 -1.41
C VAL A 60 3.83 -5.17 -2.11
N SER A 61 2.89 -6.08 -2.37
CA SER A 61 3.17 -7.33 -3.07
C SER A 61 3.58 -7.06 -4.52
N GLU A 62 2.85 -6.21 -5.22
CA GLU A 62 3.14 -5.84 -6.61
C GLU A 62 4.49 -5.12 -6.73
N MET A 63 4.82 -4.22 -5.81
CA MET A 63 6.17 -3.60 -5.75
C MET A 63 7.29 -4.63 -5.57
N SER A 64 7.00 -5.76 -4.92
CA SER A 64 8.00 -6.81 -4.66
C SER A 64 8.22 -7.76 -5.84
N PHE A 65 7.27 -7.87 -6.80
CA PHE A 65 7.27 -8.92 -7.82
C PHE A 65 8.31 -8.73 -8.91
N GLU A 66 8.57 -7.50 -9.33
CA GLU A 66 9.42 -7.25 -10.50
C GLU A 66 10.89 -7.62 -10.24
N ASN A 67 11.42 -7.19 -9.10
CA ASN A 67 12.83 -7.39 -8.76
C ASN A 67 13.07 -8.49 -7.73
N ASN A 68 12.03 -9.22 -7.31
CA ASN A 68 12.07 -10.21 -6.23
C ASN A 68 12.71 -9.67 -4.95
N ILE A 69 12.42 -8.42 -4.61
CA ILE A 69 12.88 -7.79 -3.38
C ILE A 69 11.72 -7.76 -2.40
N GLY A 70 11.87 -8.46 -1.28
CA GLY A 70 10.88 -8.52 -0.23
C GLY A 70 10.86 -7.28 0.65
N CYS A 71 10.02 -7.33 1.66
CA CYS A 71 9.93 -6.27 2.64
C CYS A 71 9.56 -6.80 4.03
N LYS A 72 9.93 -6.04 5.04
CA LYS A 72 9.48 -6.26 6.41
C LYS A 72 8.80 -4.98 6.90
N ILE A 73 7.49 -5.05 7.03
CA ILE A 73 6.61 -3.95 7.42
C ILE A 73 6.08 -4.18 8.83
N ASN A 74 6.05 -3.13 9.62
CA ASN A 74 5.45 -3.12 10.94
C ASN A 74 4.57 -1.88 11.09
N ILE A 75 3.26 -2.09 11.18
CA ILE A 75 2.28 -1.02 11.35
C ILE A 75 1.66 -1.18 12.73
N ASP A 76 1.97 -0.24 13.60
CA ASP A 76 1.40 -0.17 14.95
C ASP A 76 0.09 0.62 14.91
N GLN A 77 -1.00 -0.10 14.69
CA GLN A 77 -2.34 0.48 14.71
C GLN A 77 -3.29 -0.43 15.47
N ASN A 78 -4.24 0.17 16.19
CA ASN A 78 -5.33 -0.52 16.89
C ASN A 78 -6.42 -1.06 15.94
N LEU A 79 -6.07 -1.29 14.68
CA LEU A 79 -6.96 -1.83 13.65
C LEU A 79 -6.77 -3.33 13.50
N LYS A 80 -7.79 -4.01 13.02
CA LYS A 80 -7.68 -5.42 12.68
C LYS A 80 -6.81 -5.61 11.45
N PHE A 81 -6.08 -6.74 11.38
CA PHE A 81 -5.11 -6.98 10.30
C PHE A 81 -5.71 -6.83 8.89
N TYR A 82 -6.95 -7.26 8.67
CA TYR A 82 -7.61 -7.15 7.39
C TYR A 82 -8.02 -5.71 7.05
N GLU A 83 -8.23 -4.87 8.04
CA GLU A 83 -8.48 -3.43 7.85
C GLU A 83 -7.19 -2.71 7.43
N ILE A 84 -6.05 -3.13 7.98
CA ILE A 84 -4.73 -2.61 7.61
C ILE A 84 -4.37 -3.04 6.18
N LEU A 85 -4.51 -4.33 5.86
CA LEU A 85 -4.02 -4.89 4.61
C LEU A 85 -4.92 -4.59 3.42
N PHE A 86 -6.23 -4.59 3.61
CA PHE A 86 -7.20 -4.58 2.51
C PHE A 86 -8.13 -3.37 2.49
N SER A 87 -7.77 -2.30 3.21
CA SER A 87 -8.48 -1.03 3.11
C SER A 87 -8.08 -0.30 1.83
N GLU A 88 -9.07 0.01 0.99
CA GLU A 88 -8.90 0.74 -0.28
C GLU A 88 -9.22 2.23 -0.08
N THR A 89 -8.65 2.83 0.95
CA THR A 89 -8.94 4.23 1.33
C THR A 89 -8.11 5.25 0.56
N GLY A 90 -7.19 4.80 -0.28
CA GLY A 90 -6.26 5.65 -1.02
C GLY A 90 -4.95 5.86 -0.28
N GLY A 91 -4.08 6.69 -0.87
CA GLY A 91 -2.72 6.95 -0.40
C GLY A 91 -1.66 6.30 -1.27
N PHE A 92 -0.41 6.41 -0.85
CA PHE A 92 0.75 5.87 -1.59
C PHE A 92 1.68 5.11 -0.64
N VAL A 93 2.32 4.07 -1.16
CA VAL A 93 3.46 3.43 -0.53
C VAL A 93 4.70 3.67 -1.39
N MET A 94 5.81 4.02 -0.75
CA MET A 94 7.03 4.43 -1.44
C MET A 94 8.23 3.71 -0.86
N GLU A 95 9.19 3.41 -1.72
CA GLU A 95 10.53 3.02 -1.31
C GLU A 95 11.48 4.22 -1.44
N ILE A 96 12.23 4.48 -0.39
CA ILE A 96 13.12 5.65 -0.28
C ILE A 96 14.48 5.17 0.21
N ASP A 97 15.56 5.60 -0.44
CA ASP A 97 16.91 5.38 0.09
C ASP A 97 17.08 6.10 1.43
N ASN A 98 17.75 5.44 2.39
CA ASN A 98 17.96 6.03 3.71
C ASN A 98 18.65 7.42 3.67
N ASN A 99 19.51 7.65 2.66
CA ASN A 99 20.18 8.94 2.48
C ASN A 99 19.21 10.06 2.02
N ASN A 100 18.09 9.68 1.42
CA ASN A 100 17.08 10.60 0.92
C ASN A 100 15.90 10.79 1.89
N LEU A 101 15.82 10.00 2.96
CA LEU A 101 14.67 10.00 3.87
C LEU A 101 14.38 11.40 4.44
N GLU A 102 15.42 12.08 4.96
CA GLU A 102 15.26 13.42 5.54
C GLU A 102 14.79 14.44 4.49
N ASN A 103 15.36 14.40 3.29
CA ASN A 103 14.96 15.28 2.20
C ASN A 103 13.51 15.05 1.79
N THR A 104 13.09 13.79 1.72
CA THR A 104 11.70 13.42 1.39
C THR A 104 10.74 13.90 2.47
N LEU A 105 11.06 13.67 3.74
CA LEU A 105 10.27 14.21 4.87
C LEU A 105 10.11 15.73 4.78
N ASN A 106 11.18 16.45 4.44
CA ASN A 106 11.14 17.90 4.27
C ASN A 106 10.25 18.32 3.08
N VAL A 107 10.24 17.59 1.98
CA VAL A 107 9.34 17.87 0.85
C VAL A 107 7.89 17.68 1.28
N PHE A 108 7.54 16.55 1.86
CA PHE A 108 6.17 16.28 2.29
C PHE A 108 5.66 17.27 3.35
N SER A 109 6.53 17.68 4.27
CA SER A 109 6.21 18.69 5.27
C SER A 109 5.84 20.05 4.67
N LYS A 110 6.43 20.46 3.53
CA LYS A 110 6.05 21.70 2.83
C LYS A 110 4.60 21.68 2.33
N TYR A 111 4.08 20.51 2.08
CA TYR A 111 2.69 20.31 1.64
C TYR A 111 1.74 19.98 2.80
N ASP A 112 2.22 20.03 4.05
CA ASP A 112 1.45 19.67 5.24
C ASP A 112 0.92 18.23 5.15
N ILE A 113 1.78 17.30 4.71
CA ILE A 113 1.51 15.86 4.63
C ILE A 113 2.51 15.12 5.51
N GLU A 114 1.98 14.24 6.34
CA GLU A 114 2.78 13.40 7.22
C GLU A 114 3.20 12.10 6.51
N LEU A 115 4.48 11.74 6.63
CA LEU A 115 5.02 10.48 6.15
C LEU A 115 5.30 9.53 7.31
N TYR A 116 4.92 8.28 7.14
CA TYR A 116 5.16 7.22 8.11
C TYR A 116 6.16 6.20 7.56
N THR A 117 7.26 5.99 8.27
CA THR A 117 8.17 4.89 7.97
C THR A 117 7.59 3.59 8.52
N ILE A 118 7.09 2.74 7.64
CA ILE A 118 6.39 1.50 8.01
C ILE A 118 7.27 0.25 7.95
N GLY A 119 8.49 0.34 7.39
CA GLY A 119 9.35 -0.84 7.29
C GLY A 119 10.60 -0.63 6.46
N LYS A 120 11.13 -1.75 5.96
CA LYS A 120 12.33 -1.80 5.11
C LYS A 120 12.16 -2.83 4.01
N THR A 121 12.71 -2.53 2.84
CA THR A 121 12.85 -3.47 1.74
C THR A 121 14.04 -4.41 1.95
N GLY A 122 13.98 -5.60 1.39
CA GLY A 122 15.04 -6.60 1.43
C GLY A 122 14.52 -8.02 1.66
N GLY A 123 15.38 -8.99 1.41
CA GLY A 123 15.05 -10.41 1.51
C GLY A 123 14.19 -10.92 0.36
N ASP A 124 13.59 -12.10 0.55
CA ASP A 124 12.83 -12.85 -0.46
C ASP A 124 11.38 -13.13 -0.02
N SER A 125 10.95 -12.44 1.01
CA SER A 125 9.62 -12.62 1.61
C SER A 125 8.95 -11.28 1.86
N ILE A 126 7.62 -11.28 1.80
CA ILE A 126 6.78 -10.17 2.22
C ILE A 126 6.33 -10.49 3.64
N VAL A 127 6.78 -9.70 4.59
CA VAL A 127 6.47 -9.87 6.02
C VAL A 127 5.75 -8.62 6.52
N ILE A 128 4.53 -8.76 7.01
CA ILE A 128 3.75 -7.64 7.54
C ILE A 128 3.29 -7.98 8.96
N ASN A 129 3.87 -7.29 9.93
CA ASN A 129 3.72 -7.58 11.35
C ASN A 129 3.96 -9.08 11.64
N ASN A 130 3.00 -9.69 12.34
CA ASN A 130 2.89 -11.16 12.55
C ASN A 130 1.69 -11.77 11.81
N PHE A 131 1.09 -11.03 10.86
CA PHE A 131 -0.12 -11.45 10.13
C PHE A 131 0.20 -12.15 8.82
N LEU A 132 1.25 -11.70 8.14
CA LEU A 132 1.65 -12.20 6.84
C LEU A 132 3.15 -12.47 6.83
N ASP A 133 3.52 -13.67 6.42
CA ASP A 133 4.89 -14.06 6.06
C ASP A 133 4.78 -15.00 4.87
N VAL A 134 5.09 -14.48 3.68
CA VAL A 134 4.96 -15.23 2.44
C VAL A 134 6.16 -14.98 1.53
N LYS A 135 6.68 -16.04 0.92
CA LYS A 135 7.72 -15.91 -0.12
C LYS A 135 7.16 -15.17 -1.32
N ILE A 136 7.95 -14.28 -1.91
CA ILE A 136 7.56 -13.51 -3.09
C ILE A 136 7.13 -14.43 -4.23
N GLU A 137 7.88 -15.49 -4.50
CA GLU A 137 7.56 -16.47 -5.54
C GLU A 137 6.15 -17.04 -5.38
N LYS A 138 5.78 -17.41 -4.15
CA LYS A 138 4.45 -17.95 -3.85
C LYS A 138 3.35 -16.89 -3.98
N ALA A 139 3.62 -15.67 -3.55
CA ALA A 139 2.68 -14.56 -3.69
C ALA A 139 2.46 -14.20 -5.16
N LYS A 140 3.53 -14.16 -5.95
CA LYS A 140 3.50 -13.89 -7.39
C LYS A 140 2.75 -14.99 -8.15
N ASP A 141 3.01 -16.26 -7.86
CA ASP A 141 2.26 -17.37 -8.47
C ASP A 141 0.76 -17.28 -8.17
N ALA A 142 0.39 -16.99 -6.94
CA ALA A 142 -1.00 -16.79 -6.56
C ALA A 142 -1.65 -15.60 -7.29
N TRP A 143 -0.90 -14.53 -7.53
CA TRP A 143 -1.36 -13.34 -8.25
C TRP A 143 -1.55 -13.63 -9.75
N GLU A 144 -0.55 -14.27 -10.39
CA GLU A 144 -0.57 -14.57 -11.83
C GLU A 144 -1.54 -15.71 -12.18
N ASN A 145 -1.60 -16.75 -11.37
CA ASN A 145 -2.28 -18.02 -11.69
C ASN A 145 -3.51 -18.34 -10.82
N GLY A 146 -3.75 -17.54 -9.76
CA GLY A 146 -4.79 -17.85 -8.78
C GLY A 146 -6.21 -17.94 -9.35
N LEU A 147 -6.50 -17.22 -10.43
CA LEU A 147 -7.80 -17.29 -11.11
C LEU A 147 -7.90 -18.52 -12.03
N ASN A 148 -6.82 -18.84 -12.74
CA ASN A 148 -6.79 -19.99 -13.67
C ASN A 148 -6.98 -21.33 -12.96
N SER A 149 -6.55 -21.43 -11.71
CA SER A 149 -6.72 -22.64 -10.89
C SER A 149 -8.15 -22.86 -10.38
N LYS A 150 -9.05 -21.89 -10.58
CA LYS A 150 -10.45 -21.90 -10.10
C LYS A 150 -11.48 -21.93 -11.24
N LEU A 151 -11.04 -21.86 -12.47
CA LEU A 151 -11.84 -21.99 -13.69
C LEU A 151 -11.74 -23.41 -14.26
#